data_686de5b268a5949e8bba13f46ddb2a4d
#
_entry.id   686de5b268a5949e8bba13f46ddb2a4d
#
_cell.length_a   1.000
_cell.length_b   1.000
_cell.length_c   1.000
_cell.angle_alpha   90.00
_cell.angle_beta   90.00
_cell.angle_gamma   90.00
#
_symmetry.space_group_name_H-M   'P 1'
#
loop_
_entity.id
_entity.type
_entity.pdbx_description
1 polymer ?
#
loop_
_entity_poly.entity_id
_entity_poly.type
_entity_poly.pdbx_seq_one_letter_code
_entity_poly.pdbx_strand_id
1 'polypeptide(L)'
;VLEDHVPQLYRNMWFVVQNVLDPIFWALYQRPCHNIASIQLCNYSPKGQKKGAWHHDNSSDMSVVVPLNTGVYEGGGTEFHNHGTLAPLPSGHALIFPSFTHLHRGLAVTKGERYLLVFWLYHRERLEDFVQNL
;
A
#
# COMPACT_ATOMS: atom_id res chain seq x y z
N VAL A 1 8.01 -9.92 3.20
CA VAL A 1 8.31 -8.79 2.31
C VAL A 1 9.01 -9.29 1.04
N LEU A 2 8.85 -8.59 -0.08
CA LEU A 2 9.40 -9.01 -1.37
C LEU A 2 10.92 -8.96 -1.41
N GLU A 3 11.50 -7.92 -0.82
CA GLU A 3 12.95 -7.71 -0.80
C GLU A 3 13.72 -8.90 -0.24
N ASP A 4 13.16 -9.61 0.73
CA ASP A 4 13.82 -10.75 1.38
C ASP A 4 13.54 -12.09 0.68
N HIS A 5 12.35 -12.23 0.08
CA HIS A 5 11.89 -13.53 -0.42
C HIS A 5 11.92 -13.65 -1.94
N VAL A 6 11.73 -12.54 -2.65
CA VAL A 6 11.67 -12.50 -4.12
C VAL A 6 12.44 -11.29 -4.65
N PRO A 7 13.76 -11.22 -4.44
CA PRO A 7 14.55 -10.02 -4.72
C PRO A 7 14.53 -9.59 -6.19
N GLN A 8 14.37 -10.52 -7.13
CA GLN A 8 14.25 -10.14 -8.54
C GLN A 8 12.94 -9.42 -8.83
N LEU A 9 11.83 -9.89 -8.26
CA LEU A 9 10.54 -9.22 -8.38
C LEU A 9 10.58 -7.83 -7.71
N TYR A 10 11.18 -7.74 -6.54
CA TYR A 10 11.40 -6.46 -5.86
C TYR A 10 12.17 -5.47 -6.73
N ARG A 11 13.25 -5.88 -7.37
CA ARG A 11 14.00 -5.03 -8.31
C ARG A 11 13.15 -4.59 -9.50
N ASN A 12 12.32 -5.48 -10.04
CA ASN A 12 11.40 -5.12 -11.12
C ASN A 12 10.35 -4.09 -10.68
N MET A 13 9.93 -4.13 -9.41
CA MET A 13 8.99 -3.15 -8.86
C MET A 13 9.59 -1.75 -8.75
N TRP A 14 10.90 -1.61 -8.62
CA TRP A 14 11.56 -0.30 -8.69
C TRP A 14 11.25 0.43 -10.00
N PHE A 15 11.21 -0.29 -11.11
CA PHE A 15 10.82 0.29 -12.40
C PHE A 15 9.37 0.82 -12.37
N VAL A 16 8.45 0.07 -11.79
CA VAL A 16 7.05 0.50 -11.63
C VAL A 16 6.95 1.73 -10.73
N VAL A 17 7.66 1.74 -9.63
CA VAL A 17 7.67 2.89 -8.70
C VAL A 17 8.19 4.14 -9.39
N GLN A 18 9.34 4.05 -10.04
CA GLN A 18 10.01 5.22 -10.65
C GLN A 18 9.32 5.71 -11.92
N ASN A 19 8.74 4.84 -12.72
CA ASN A 19 8.22 5.19 -14.04
C ASN A 19 6.69 5.28 -14.11
N VAL A 20 5.99 4.74 -13.15
CA VAL A 20 4.52 4.77 -13.10
C VAL A 20 4.01 5.51 -11.88
N LEU A 21 4.39 5.07 -10.69
CA LEU A 21 3.83 5.62 -9.44
C LEU A 21 4.36 7.01 -9.12
N ASP A 22 5.66 7.26 -9.23
CA ASP A 22 6.23 8.58 -8.97
C ASP A 22 5.66 9.68 -9.86
N PRO A 23 5.52 9.51 -11.19
CA PRO A 23 4.82 10.48 -12.02
C PRO A 23 3.38 10.75 -11.62
N ILE A 24 2.65 9.73 -11.14
CA ILE A 24 1.28 9.87 -10.64
C ILE A 24 1.27 10.71 -9.35
N PHE A 25 2.20 10.46 -8.43
CA PHE A 25 2.32 11.24 -7.19
C PHE A 25 2.65 12.71 -7.48
N TRP A 26 3.53 12.97 -8.44
CA TRP A 26 3.79 14.33 -8.92
C TRP A 26 2.52 15.00 -9.44
N ALA A 27 1.73 14.31 -10.24
CA ALA A 27 0.50 14.84 -10.81
C ALA A 27 -0.57 15.13 -9.73
N LEU A 28 -0.71 14.25 -8.75
CA LEU A 28 -1.75 14.34 -7.72
C LEU A 28 -1.35 15.21 -6.53
N TYR A 29 -0.12 15.12 -6.07
CA TYR A 29 0.34 15.70 -4.80
C TYR A 29 1.50 16.67 -4.94
N GLN A 30 2.06 16.83 -6.14
CA GLN A 30 3.20 17.70 -6.45
C GLN A 30 4.43 17.39 -5.57
N ARG A 31 4.62 16.11 -5.28
CA ARG A 31 5.75 15.58 -4.51
C ARG A 31 6.28 14.29 -5.12
N PRO A 32 7.60 14.11 -5.18
CA PRO A 32 8.19 12.84 -5.58
C PRO A 32 7.96 11.79 -4.48
N CYS A 33 7.71 10.55 -4.87
CA CYS A 33 7.61 9.44 -3.95
C CYS A 33 8.15 8.18 -4.62
N HIS A 34 9.46 8.14 -4.86
CA HIS A 34 10.12 7.14 -5.68
C HIS A 34 11.03 6.20 -4.89
N ASN A 35 11.09 6.33 -3.57
CA ASN A 35 11.85 5.42 -2.72
C ASN A 35 10.93 4.40 -2.06
N ILE A 36 11.38 3.16 -2.00
CA ILE A 36 10.65 2.03 -1.43
C ILE A 36 11.08 1.83 0.01
N ALA A 37 10.16 1.99 0.97
CA ALA A 37 10.36 1.55 2.34
C ALA A 37 10.19 0.04 2.45
N SER A 38 9.10 -0.49 1.88
CA SER A 38 8.86 -1.94 1.79
C SER A 38 7.79 -2.24 0.74
N ILE A 39 7.82 -3.46 0.21
CA ILE A 39 6.75 -4.04 -0.59
C ILE A 39 6.34 -5.36 0.05
N GLN A 40 5.06 -5.53 0.33
CA GLN A 40 4.53 -6.74 0.93
C GLN A 40 3.47 -7.41 0.07
N LEU A 41 3.57 -8.74 -0.04
CA LEU A 41 2.46 -9.58 -0.42
C LEU A 41 1.70 -9.96 0.86
N CYS A 42 0.44 -9.56 0.94
CA CYS A 42 -0.42 -9.79 2.10
C CYS A 42 -1.49 -10.82 1.75
N ASN A 43 -1.74 -11.77 2.65
CA ASN A 43 -2.81 -12.75 2.55
C ASN A 43 -3.78 -12.58 3.72
N TYR A 44 -5.06 -12.43 3.42
CA TYR A 44 -6.14 -12.32 4.40
C TYR A 44 -7.15 -13.44 4.18
N SER A 45 -7.55 -14.10 5.27
CA SER A 45 -8.54 -15.18 5.26
C SER A 45 -9.46 -15.10 6.48
N PRO A 46 -10.60 -15.79 6.48
CA PRO A 46 -11.51 -15.82 7.64
C PRO A 46 -10.88 -16.37 8.92
N LYS A 47 -9.84 -17.21 8.77
CA LYS A 47 -9.11 -17.81 9.91
C LYS A 47 -8.01 -16.89 10.47
N GLY A 48 -7.63 -15.86 9.72
CA GLY A 48 -6.60 -14.89 10.10
C GLY A 48 -7.19 -13.68 10.81
N GLN A 49 -6.80 -12.49 10.38
CA GLN A 49 -7.32 -11.25 10.93
C GLN A 49 -8.78 -11.05 10.59
N LYS A 50 -9.61 -10.85 11.61
CA LYS A 50 -11.03 -10.51 11.40
C LYS A 50 -11.15 -9.11 10.81
N LYS A 51 -11.00 -8.07 11.60
CA LYS A 51 -11.04 -6.66 11.20
C LYS A 51 -9.80 -5.98 11.76
N GLY A 52 -9.07 -5.27 10.92
CA GLY A 52 -7.87 -4.55 11.35
C GLY A 52 -8.18 -3.45 12.36
N ALA A 53 -7.19 -3.10 13.17
CA ALA A 53 -7.25 -1.92 14.01
C ALA A 53 -7.13 -0.65 13.16
N TRP A 54 -7.72 0.44 13.62
CA TRP A 54 -7.50 1.76 13.03
C TRP A 54 -6.03 2.14 13.14
N HIS A 55 -5.41 2.52 12.03
CA HIS A 55 -3.99 2.88 11.99
C HIS A 55 -3.66 3.86 10.86
N HIS A 56 -2.52 4.51 10.99
CA HIS A 56 -1.81 5.17 9.90
C HIS A 56 -0.61 4.30 9.50
N ASP A 57 -0.14 4.45 8.28
CA ASP A 57 1.10 3.81 7.83
C ASP A 57 2.29 4.72 8.15
N ASN A 58 2.81 4.59 9.36
CA ASN A 58 3.75 5.56 9.95
C ASN A 58 5.16 5.57 9.34
N SER A 59 5.53 4.53 8.60
CA SER A 59 6.88 4.39 8.03
C SER A 59 7.01 4.85 6.58
N SER A 60 5.95 5.45 6.03
CA SER A 60 5.90 5.85 4.62
C SER A 60 5.17 7.18 4.45
N ASP A 61 5.35 7.79 3.29
CA ASP A 61 4.63 9.00 2.91
C ASP A 61 3.40 8.69 2.03
N MET A 62 3.51 7.65 1.20
CA MET A 62 2.43 7.19 0.33
C MET A 62 2.25 5.68 0.46
N SER A 63 1.00 5.27 0.56
CA SER A 63 0.59 3.87 0.54
C SER A 63 -0.11 3.54 -0.77
N VAL A 64 0.25 2.41 -1.36
CA VAL A 64 -0.36 1.88 -2.58
C VAL A 64 -0.80 0.46 -2.32
N VAL A 65 -2.08 0.18 -2.50
CA VAL A 65 -2.67 -1.15 -2.27
C VAL A 65 -3.23 -1.67 -3.59
N VAL A 66 -2.69 -2.79 -4.06
CA VAL A 66 -3.10 -3.42 -5.32
C VAL A 66 -3.73 -4.78 -5.03
N PRO A 67 -5.05 -4.94 -5.24
CA PRO A 67 -5.68 -6.25 -5.13
C PRO A 67 -5.25 -7.16 -6.29
N LEU A 68 -4.99 -8.42 -5.97
CA LEU A 68 -4.49 -9.39 -6.93
C LEU A 68 -5.54 -10.41 -7.39
N ASN A 69 -6.57 -10.68 -6.60
CA ASN A 69 -7.54 -11.74 -6.87
C ASN A 69 -8.99 -11.37 -6.48
N THR A 70 -9.40 -10.16 -6.75
CA THR A 70 -10.79 -9.72 -6.49
C THR A 70 -11.77 -10.58 -7.29
N GLY A 71 -12.87 -10.96 -6.65
CA GLY A 71 -13.93 -11.79 -7.25
C GLY A 71 -13.88 -13.25 -6.87
N VAL A 72 -12.79 -13.75 -6.23
CA VAL A 72 -12.68 -15.13 -5.75
C VAL A 72 -12.79 -15.26 -4.22
N TYR A 73 -13.08 -14.16 -3.53
CA TYR A 73 -13.34 -14.10 -2.09
C TYR A 73 -14.52 -13.19 -1.79
N GLU A 74 -15.05 -13.27 -0.59
CA GLU A 74 -16.15 -12.44 -0.10
C GLU A 74 -15.67 -11.58 1.07
N GLY A 75 -16.23 -10.36 1.20
CA GLY A 75 -15.80 -9.38 2.20
C GLY A 75 -14.55 -8.61 1.78
N GLY A 76 -13.79 -8.17 2.76
CA GLY A 76 -12.61 -7.34 2.54
C GLY A 76 -12.94 -5.89 2.20
N GLY A 77 -11.95 -5.17 1.70
CA GLY A 77 -12.04 -3.74 1.44
C GLY A 77 -11.26 -2.93 2.47
N THR A 78 -11.35 -1.61 2.33
CA THR A 78 -10.68 -0.65 3.21
C THR A 78 -11.69 0.36 3.73
N GLU A 79 -11.67 0.59 5.03
CA GLU A 79 -12.49 1.63 5.66
C GLU A 79 -11.60 2.79 6.07
N PHE A 80 -11.94 3.99 5.62
CA PHE A 80 -11.29 5.24 6.00
C PHE A 80 -12.15 5.97 7.02
N HIS A 81 -11.55 6.41 8.12
CA HIS A 81 -12.26 6.97 9.27
C HIS A 81 -13.22 8.10 8.90
N ASN A 82 -12.82 9.01 8.03
CA ASN A 82 -13.63 10.19 7.65
C ASN A 82 -14.22 10.10 6.24
N HIS A 83 -14.02 9.00 5.52
CA HIS A 83 -14.39 8.89 4.11
C HIS A 83 -15.25 7.66 3.79
N GLY A 84 -15.51 6.81 4.79
CA GLY A 84 -16.33 5.63 4.64
C GLY A 84 -15.57 4.41 4.10
N THR A 85 -16.34 3.44 3.63
CA THR A 85 -15.83 2.14 3.20
C THR A 85 -15.66 2.09 1.69
N LEU A 86 -14.49 1.64 1.26
CA LEU A 86 -14.20 1.30 -0.12
C LEU A 86 -14.21 -0.23 -0.27
N ALA A 87 -15.12 -0.73 -1.08
CA ALA A 87 -15.15 -2.15 -1.46
C ALA A 87 -13.86 -2.54 -2.20
N PRO A 88 -13.51 -3.84 -2.25
CA PRO A 88 -12.37 -4.29 -3.01
C PRO A 88 -12.41 -3.82 -4.47
N LEU A 89 -11.35 -3.16 -4.91
CA LEU A 89 -11.21 -2.73 -6.30
C LEU A 89 -10.97 -3.95 -7.21
N PRO A 90 -11.23 -3.84 -8.52
CA PRO A 90 -10.84 -4.87 -9.47
C PRO A 90 -9.35 -5.19 -9.38
N SER A 91 -8.98 -6.43 -9.63
CA SER A 91 -7.57 -6.87 -9.63
C SER A 91 -6.72 -6.01 -10.57
N GLY A 92 -5.54 -5.63 -10.12
CA GLY A 92 -4.62 -4.76 -10.86
C GLY A 92 -4.90 -3.26 -10.78
N HIS A 93 -6.02 -2.83 -10.16
CA HIS A 93 -6.24 -1.43 -9.81
C HIS A 93 -5.43 -1.07 -8.58
N ALA A 94 -5.11 0.19 -8.40
CA ALA A 94 -4.37 0.66 -7.25
C ALA A 94 -5.19 1.65 -6.43
N LEU A 95 -5.30 1.40 -5.14
CA LEU A 95 -5.74 2.39 -4.15
C LEU A 95 -4.50 3.13 -3.67
N ILE A 96 -4.47 4.44 -3.86
CA ILE A 96 -3.35 5.31 -3.50
C ILE A 96 -3.82 6.33 -2.48
N PHE A 97 -3.09 6.49 -1.39
CA PHE A 97 -3.41 7.51 -0.38
C PHE A 97 -2.17 7.93 0.41
N PRO A 98 -2.17 9.18 0.94
CA PRO A 98 -1.14 9.64 1.87
C PRO A 98 -1.15 8.84 3.16
N SER A 99 0.00 8.30 3.55
CA SER A 99 0.11 7.33 4.66
C SER A 99 -0.20 7.94 6.03
N PHE A 100 0.21 9.19 6.26
CA PHE A 100 0.08 9.83 7.58
C PHE A 100 -1.28 10.47 7.86
N THR A 101 -2.02 10.84 6.82
CA THR A 101 -3.23 11.66 6.96
C THR A 101 -4.51 10.84 6.92
N HIS A 102 -4.43 9.59 6.48
CA HIS A 102 -5.59 8.73 6.27
C HIS A 102 -5.63 7.58 7.26
N LEU A 103 -6.29 7.81 8.39
CA LEU A 103 -6.60 6.77 9.36
C LEU A 103 -7.53 5.74 8.71
N HIS A 104 -7.11 4.49 8.67
CA HIS A 104 -7.81 3.44 7.95
C HIS A 104 -7.68 2.07 8.62
N ARG A 105 -8.44 1.11 8.13
CA ARG A 105 -8.34 -0.30 8.50
C ARG A 105 -8.81 -1.21 7.37
N GLY A 106 -8.25 -2.41 7.33
CA GLY A 106 -8.74 -3.49 6.48
C GLY A 106 -10.01 -4.12 7.05
N LEU A 107 -10.96 -4.44 6.18
CA LEU A 107 -12.19 -5.13 6.55
C LEU A 107 -11.99 -6.65 6.47
N ALA A 108 -12.77 -7.38 7.27
CA ALA A 108 -12.68 -8.84 7.34
C ALA A 108 -13.04 -9.50 6.02
N VAL A 109 -12.25 -10.50 5.63
CA VAL A 109 -12.61 -11.46 4.58
C VAL A 109 -13.52 -12.51 5.22
N THR A 110 -14.69 -12.74 4.64
CA THR A 110 -15.70 -13.66 5.17
C THR A 110 -15.65 -15.05 4.55
N LYS A 111 -15.11 -15.14 3.33
CA LYS A 111 -14.95 -16.40 2.59
C LYS A 111 -13.79 -16.31 1.60
N GLY A 112 -13.04 -17.40 1.47
CA GLY A 112 -11.91 -17.46 0.56
C GLY A 112 -10.66 -16.76 1.10
N GLU A 113 -9.73 -16.46 0.21
CA GLU A 113 -8.45 -15.80 0.51
C GLU A 113 -8.27 -14.55 -0.35
N ARG A 114 -7.89 -13.47 0.27
CA ARG A 114 -7.61 -12.19 -0.38
C ARG A 114 -6.11 -11.95 -0.41
N TYR A 115 -5.58 -11.68 -1.59
CA TYR A 115 -4.18 -11.31 -1.79
C TYR A 115 -4.06 -9.86 -2.21
N LEU A 116 -3.17 -9.13 -1.55
CA LEU A 116 -2.82 -7.74 -1.85
C LEU A 116 -1.32 -7.60 -2.04
N LEU A 117 -0.94 -6.75 -2.99
CA LEU A 117 0.42 -6.21 -3.04
C LEU A 117 0.38 -4.79 -2.49
N VAL A 118 1.16 -4.53 -1.45
CA VAL A 118 1.19 -3.23 -0.77
C VAL A 118 2.57 -2.61 -0.92
N PHE A 119 2.60 -1.36 -1.38
CA PHE A 119 3.81 -0.56 -1.47
C PHE A 119 3.76 0.52 -0.40
N TRP A 120 4.81 0.61 0.41
CA TRP A 120 5.05 1.77 1.25
C TRP A 120 6.23 2.55 0.67
N LEU A 121 5.94 3.79 0.27
CA LEU A 121 6.87 4.64 -0.45
C LEU A 121 7.16 5.91 0.35
N TYR A 122 8.35 6.47 0.16
CA TYR A 122 8.73 7.69 0.83
C TYR A 122 9.45 8.68 -0.09
N HIS A 123 9.47 9.92 0.35
CA HIS A 123 10.11 11.04 -0.32
C HIS A 123 11.62 11.04 -0.05
N ARG A 124 12.46 11.22 -1.07
CA ARG A 124 13.91 11.15 -0.95
C ARG A 124 14.50 12.21 -0.01
N GLU A 125 13.98 13.44 -0.07
CA GLU A 125 14.50 14.57 0.73
C GLU A 125 14.37 14.33 2.24
N ARG A 126 13.42 13.51 2.68
CA ARG A 126 13.24 13.20 4.09
C ARG A 126 14.45 12.52 4.75
N LEU A 127 15.15 11.69 4.00
CA LEU A 127 16.39 11.04 4.46
C LEU A 127 17.59 12.01 4.40
N GLU A 128 17.67 12.79 3.35
CA GLU A 128 18.73 13.78 3.16
C GLU A 128 18.61 14.89 4.21
N ASP A 129 17.41 15.38 4.48
CA ASP A 129 17.15 16.35 5.55
C ASP A 129 17.50 15.79 6.94
N PHE A 130 17.24 14.53 7.18
CA PHE A 130 17.60 13.88 8.44
C PHE A 130 19.10 13.72 8.60
N VAL A 131 19.81 13.36 7.54
CA VAL A 131 21.28 13.23 7.53
C VAL A 131 21.98 14.58 7.61
N GLN A 132 21.45 15.61 6.97
CA GLN A 132 22.04 16.97 7.00
C GLN A 132 21.85 17.67 8.35
N ASN A 133 20.86 17.28 9.14
CA ASN A 133 20.59 17.83 10.46
C ASN A 133 21.23 17.02 11.61
N LEU A 134 22.00 15.99 11.28
CA LEU A 134 22.86 15.28 12.22
C LEU A 134 24.20 15.96 12.35
#